data_19e1c590ed5cf2cc86f2f692599031b5
#
_entry.id   19e1c590ed5cf2cc86f2f692599031b5
#
_cell.length_a   1.000
_cell.length_b   1.000
_cell.length_c   1.000
_cell.angle_alpha   90.00
_cell.angle_beta   90.00
_cell.angle_gamma   90.00
#
_symmetry.space_group_name_H-M   'P 1'
#
loop_
_entity.id
_entity.type
_entity.pdbx_description
1 polymer ?
#
loop_
_entity_poly.entity_id
_entity_poly.type
_entity_poly.pdbx_seq_one_letter_code
_entity_poly.pdbx_strand_id
1 'polypeptide(L)'
;MDHYKKKYLNKSINILLIFNTLIALIPLEINSAKAYEFQWNPNDGYKRLRWHQRTAEKNFKNKIFFFFMPKDRKTGLLSINIKIPKNFKSTLKTKNITFCKANLGGYTSKTKCIEDIPSDIVLDDKNKKLEIYPISPVPSNKETYAVVLKINNPRRSGLYQFHSFGKSSGPIPVSNYLGSWTINVNP
;
A
#
# COMPACT_ATOMS: atom_id res chain seq x y z
N MET A 1 0.45 -48.32 -60.88
CA MET A 1 -0.12 -47.11 -60.22
C MET A 1 0.15 -47.08 -58.74
N ASP A 2 0.80 -48.05 -58.11
CA ASP A 2 1.02 -48.15 -56.66
C ASP A 2 2.34 -47.60 -56.11
N HIS A 3 3.36 -47.43 -56.96
CA HIS A 3 4.67 -46.96 -56.52
C HIS A 3 4.69 -45.41 -56.17
N TYR A 4 3.82 -44.66 -56.79
CA TYR A 4 3.77 -43.16 -56.48
C TYR A 4 3.07 -42.83 -55.18
N LYS A 5 2.07 -43.59 -54.80
CA LYS A 5 1.35 -43.33 -53.52
C LYS A 5 2.20 -43.55 -52.26
N LYS A 6 3.11 -44.57 -52.33
CA LYS A 6 3.98 -44.91 -51.20
C LYS A 6 5.04 -43.87 -50.90
N LYS A 7 5.51 -43.14 -51.94
CA LYS A 7 6.56 -42.09 -51.80
C LYS A 7 6.04 -40.82 -51.17
N TYR A 8 4.76 -40.48 -51.38
CA TYR A 8 4.15 -39.29 -50.77
C TYR A 8 3.71 -39.55 -49.34
N LEU A 9 3.28 -40.76 -49.01
CA LEU A 9 2.87 -41.12 -47.65
C LEU A 9 4.06 -41.07 -46.67
N ASN A 10 5.22 -41.56 -47.05
CA ASN A 10 6.41 -41.53 -46.21
C ASN A 10 6.96 -40.09 -46.02
N LYS A 11 6.82 -39.21 -47.03
CA LYS A 11 7.24 -37.81 -46.90
C LYS A 11 6.37 -37.01 -45.95
N SER A 12 5.04 -37.27 -45.97
CA SER A 12 4.07 -36.57 -45.07
C SER A 12 4.24 -37.01 -43.61
N ILE A 13 4.54 -38.30 -43.37
CA ILE A 13 4.76 -38.82 -42.01
C ILE A 13 6.03 -38.23 -41.40
N ASN A 14 7.12 -38.08 -42.16
CA ASN A 14 8.35 -37.48 -41.68
C ASN A 14 8.20 -35.99 -41.37
N ILE A 15 7.40 -35.25 -42.14
CA ILE A 15 7.13 -33.83 -41.88
C ILE A 15 6.29 -33.68 -40.60
N LEU A 16 5.32 -34.55 -40.35
CA LEU A 16 4.49 -34.49 -39.14
C LEU A 16 5.30 -34.80 -37.87
N LEU A 17 6.25 -35.78 -37.96
CA LEU A 17 7.12 -36.11 -36.84
C LEU A 17 8.11 -34.98 -36.50
N ILE A 18 8.64 -34.27 -37.51
CA ILE A 18 9.54 -33.11 -37.29
C ILE A 18 8.77 -31.96 -36.66
N PHE A 19 7.51 -31.72 -37.01
CA PHE A 19 6.70 -30.64 -36.43
C PHE A 19 6.36 -30.90 -34.96
N ASN A 20 6.13 -32.15 -34.56
CA ASN A 20 5.87 -32.51 -33.17
C ASN A 20 7.13 -32.40 -32.26
N THR A 21 8.33 -32.67 -32.82
CA THR A 21 9.58 -32.52 -32.03
C THR A 21 10.02 -31.08 -31.87
N LEU A 22 9.64 -30.18 -32.78
CA LEU A 22 9.98 -28.77 -32.68
C LEU A 22 9.18 -28.01 -31.61
N ILE A 23 7.95 -28.46 -31.31
CA ILE A 23 7.09 -27.86 -30.28
C ILE A 23 7.59 -28.19 -28.86
N ALA A 24 8.29 -29.32 -28.69
CA ALA A 24 8.81 -29.76 -27.39
C ALA A 24 10.08 -29.00 -26.94
N LEU A 25 10.67 -28.17 -27.80
CA LEU A 25 11.90 -27.40 -27.52
C LEU A 25 11.67 -25.91 -27.27
N ILE A 26 10.43 -25.44 -27.20
CA ILE A 26 10.16 -24.07 -26.74
C ILE A 26 10.30 -24.10 -25.23
N PRO A 27 11.34 -23.48 -24.63
CA PRO A 27 11.37 -23.33 -23.19
C PRO A 27 10.18 -22.47 -22.84
N LEU A 28 9.19 -23.05 -22.18
CA LEU A 28 8.18 -22.30 -21.44
C LEU A 28 8.95 -21.54 -20.35
N GLU A 29 9.38 -20.33 -20.65
CA GLU A 29 9.77 -19.38 -19.62
C GLU A 29 8.52 -19.12 -18.79
N ILE A 30 8.31 -19.95 -17.79
CA ILE A 30 7.40 -19.67 -16.70
C ILE A 30 8.03 -18.48 -16.00
N ASN A 31 7.64 -17.27 -16.43
CA ASN A 31 7.85 -16.09 -15.61
C ASN A 31 7.15 -16.37 -14.29
N SER A 32 7.89 -16.95 -13.35
CA SER A 32 7.42 -17.07 -11.98
C SER A 32 7.02 -15.66 -11.55
N ALA A 33 5.73 -15.43 -11.44
CA ALA A 33 5.22 -14.24 -10.79
C ALA A 33 5.94 -14.19 -9.44
N LYS A 34 6.88 -13.25 -9.28
CA LYS A 34 7.46 -12.96 -7.97
C LYS A 34 6.29 -12.48 -7.12
N ALA A 35 5.61 -13.41 -6.46
CA ALA A 35 4.78 -13.08 -5.33
C ALA A 35 5.72 -12.33 -4.39
N TYR A 36 5.48 -11.03 -4.21
CA TYR A 36 6.11 -10.30 -3.12
C TYR A 36 5.55 -10.95 -1.86
N GLU A 37 6.28 -11.91 -1.36
CA GLU A 37 6.04 -12.53 -0.07
C GLU A 37 6.24 -11.42 0.95
N PHE A 38 5.14 -10.81 1.39
CA PHE A 38 5.12 -9.97 2.56
C PHE A 38 5.36 -10.90 3.75
N GLN A 39 6.62 -11.19 4.03
CA GLN A 39 7.00 -11.90 5.24
C GLN A 39 6.68 -10.99 6.42
N TRP A 40 5.54 -11.24 7.02
CA TRP A 40 5.15 -10.71 8.31
C TRP A 40 5.90 -11.46 9.39
N ASN A 41 7.19 -11.16 9.54
CA ASN A 41 7.96 -11.72 10.64
C ASN A 41 7.68 -10.88 11.90
N PRO A 42 6.99 -11.42 12.91
CA PRO A 42 6.74 -10.71 14.16
C PRO A 42 8.03 -10.24 14.86
N ASN A 43 9.15 -10.89 14.55
CA ASN A 43 10.46 -10.58 15.14
C ASN A 43 11.16 -9.37 14.50
N ASP A 44 10.70 -8.89 13.35
CA ASP A 44 11.31 -7.74 12.66
C ASP A 44 10.81 -6.38 13.17
N GLY A 45 10.16 -6.35 14.35
CA GLY A 45 9.61 -5.12 14.92
C GLY A 45 8.47 -4.50 14.13
N TYR A 46 7.90 -5.24 13.18
CA TYR A 46 6.77 -4.77 12.38
C TYR A 46 5.53 -4.61 13.26
N LYS A 47 4.94 -3.41 13.26
CA LYS A 47 3.70 -3.09 13.95
C LYS A 47 2.64 -2.68 12.95
N ARG A 48 1.55 -3.44 12.86
CA ARG A 48 0.41 -3.10 12.02
C ARG A 48 -0.46 -2.06 12.69
N LEU A 49 -0.68 -0.93 12.00
CA LEU A 49 -1.63 0.11 12.40
C LEU A 49 -2.99 -0.12 11.75
N ARG A 50 -4.03 0.37 12.42
CA ARG A 50 -5.40 0.30 11.90
C ARG A 50 -5.63 1.38 10.84
N TRP A 51 -6.38 1.04 9.80
CA TRP A 51 -6.76 1.94 8.73
C TRP A 51 -8.19 1.65 8.25
N HIS A 52 -8.76 2.60 7.52
CA HIS A 52 -10.03 2.43 6.84
C HIS A 52 -9.97 3.16 5.50
N GLN A 53 -10.48 2.54 4.45
CA GLN A 53 -10.62 3.16 3.13
C GLN A 53 -12.07 3.00 2.65
N ARG A 54 -12.55 4.02 1.94
CA ARG A 54 -13.93 4.02 1.42
C ARG A 54 -14.11 3.03 0.28
N THR A 55 -13.12 2.91 -0.59
CA THR A 55 -13.10 1.97 -1.72
C THR A 55 -11.70 1.45 -1.96
N ALA A 56 -11.62 0.20 -2.44
CA ALA A 56 -10.37 -0.40 -2.89
C ALA A 56 -10.18 -0.34 -4.42
N GLU A 57 -11.14 0.18 -5.18
CA GLU A 57 -11.11 0.19 -6.65
C GLU A 57 -10.04 1.15 -7.18
N LYS A 58 -9.28 0.70 -8.21
CA LYS A 58 -8.27 1.52 -8.88
C LYS A 58 -8.91 2.73 -9.58
N ASN A 59 -8.19 3.85 -9.65
CA ASN A 59 -8.62 5.13 -10.25
C ASN A 59 -9.81 5.82 -9.58
N PHE A 60 -10.49 5.20 -8.63
CA PHE A 60 -11.64 5.80 -7.96
C PHE A 60 -11.23 6.80 -6.88
N LYS A 61 -12.07 7.82 -6.69
CA LYS A 61 -11.94 8.77 -5.57
C LYS A 61 -12.10 8.03 -4.25
N ASN A 62 -11.07 8.11 -3.42
CA ASN A 62 -11.01 7.43 -2.13
C ASN A 62 -10.81 8.42 -0.99
N LYS A 63 -11.24 8.02 0.19
CA LYS A 63 -10.96 8.65 1.46
C LYS A 63 -10.35 7.60 2.38
N ILE A 64 -9.07 7.75 2.68
CA ILE A 64 -8.31 6.81 3.49
C ILE A 64 -8.06 7.44 4.85
N PHE A 65 -8.33 6.72 5.93
CA PHE A 65 -8.04 7.07 7.30
C PHE A 65 -6.89 6.23 7.82
N PHE A 66 -5.79 6.81 8.18
CA PHE A 66 -4.65 6.21 8.84
C PHE A 66 -4.72 6.50 10.33
N PHE A 67 -5.10 5.52 11.13
CA PHE A 67 -5.35 5.72 12.56
C PHE A 67 -4.11 5.57 13.40
N PHE A 68 -4.05 6.41 14.43
CA PHE A 68 -3.16 6.31 15.59
C PHE A 68 -4.04 6.06 16.82
N MET A 69 -4.13 4.80 17.19
CA MET A 69 -4.88 4.39 18.38
C MET A 69 -4.12 4.78 19.66
N PRO A 70 -4.75 4.84 20.84
CA PRO A 70 -4.05 5.08 22.11
C PRO A 70 -2.86 4.16 22.35
N LYS A 71 -3.03 2.87 22.04
CA LYS A 71 -1.98 1.84 22.16
C LYS A 71 -0.77 2.05 21.23
N ASP A 72 -0.95 2.84 20.17
CA ASP A 72 0.10 3.09 19.17
C ASP A 72 1.02 4.25 19.57
N ARG A 73 0.61 5.04 20.55
CA ARG A 73 1.28 6.23 21.04
C ARG A 73 1.55 6.11 22.54
N LYS A 74 2.75 5.73 22.93
CA LYS A 74 3.14 5.65 24.35
C LYS A 74 3.42 7.03 24.96
N THR A 75 3.80 7.99 24.11
CA THR A 75 4.12 9.36 24.49
C THR A 75 3.36 10.33 23.59
N GLY A 76 3.27 11.58 23.97
CA GLY A 76 2.78 12.63 23.08
C GLY A 76 3.66 12.76 21.83
N LEU A 77 3.10 13.28 20.73
CA LEU A 77 3.80 13.43 19.45
C LEU A 77 3.92 14.91 19.07
N LEU A 78 5.15 15.35 18.79
CA LEU A 78 5.47 16.67 18.24
C LEU A 78 5.28 16.71 16.73
N SER A 79 5.60 15.62 16.06
CA SER A 79 5.39 15.50 14.61
C SER A 79 5.17 14.06 14.20
N ILE A 80 4.56 13.90 13.03
CA ILE A 80 4.31 12.61 12.41
C ILE A 80 4.92 12.62 11.01
N ASN A 81 5.70 11.60 10.70
CA ASN A 81 6.30 11.40 9.39
C ASN A 81 5.75 10.11 8.78
N ILE A 82 5.25 10.19 7.56
CA ILE A 82 4.71 9.03 6.82
C ILE A 82 5.53 8.85 5.56
N LYS A 83 6.21 7.70 5.47
CA LYS A 83 6.93 7.29 4.28
C LYS A 83 5.95 6.66 3.30
N ILE A 84 5.84 7.25 2.11
CA ILE A 84 4.94 6.82 1.04
C ILE A 84 5.66 5.78 0.18
N PRO A 85 5.04 4.64 -0.15
CA PRO A 85 5.70 3.64 -1.00
C PRO A 85 6.03 4.22 -2.39
N LYS A 86 7.23 3.92 -2.90
CA LYS A 86 7.72 4.44 -4.19
C LYS A 86 6.80 4.09 -5.38
N ASN A 87 6.14 2.94 -5.30
CA ASN A 87 5.20 2.45 -6.32
C ASN A 87 3.80 3.04 -6.19
N PHE A 88 3.51 3.82 -5.13
CA PHE A 88 2.23 4.51 -4.95
C PHE A 88 2.14 5.74 -5.85
N LYS A 89 1.60 5.56 -7.05
CA LYS A 89 1.52 6.61 -8.11
C LYS A 89 0.19 7.37 -8.07
N SER A 90 -0.24 7.79 -6.88
CA SER A 90 -1.37 8.69 -6.70
C SER A 90 -0.88 10.11 -6.44
N THR A 91 -1.59 11.11 -6.98
CA THR A 91 -1.27 12.52 -6.72
C THR A 91 -1.78 12.92 -5.34
N LEU A 92 -0.85 13.21 -4.44
CA LEU A 92 -1.14 13.80 -3.15
C LEU A 92 -1.09 15.33 -3.26
N LYS A 93 -1.97 16.02 -2.55
CA LYS A 93 -1.97 17.48 -2.42
C LYS A 93 -2.23 17.82 -0.96
N THR A 94 -1.48 18.73 -0.37
CA THR A 94 -1.61 19.12 1.05
C THR A 94 -3.04 19.51 1.42
N LYS A 95 -3.73 20.27 0.56
CA LYS A 95 -5.14 20.66 0.74
C LYS A 95 -6.13 19.49 0.83
N ASN A 96 -5.73 18.30 0.42
CA ASN A 96 -6.53 17.09 0.47
C ASN A 96 -6.13 16.15 1.62
N ILE A 97 -5.28 16.63 2.51
CA ILE A 97 -4.80 15.91 3.68
C ILE A 97 -5.27 16.64 4.92
N THR A 98 -5.85 15.90 5.85
CA THR A 98 -6.33 16.44 7.12
C THR A 98 -5.78 15.58 8.25
N PHE A 99 -5.36 16.21 9.34
CA PHE A 99 -5.08 15.52 10.59
C PHE A 99 -6.20 15.84 11.57
N CYS A 100 -6.80 14.83 12.20
CA CYS A 100 -7.97 15.02 13.04
C CYS A 100 -8.07 14.00 14.17
N LYS A 101 -8.83 14.37 15.22
CA LYS A 101 -9.42 13.43 16.15
C LYS A 101 -10.54 12.70 15.41
N ALA A 102 -10.53 11.36 15.45
CA ALA A 102 -11.41 10.54 14.62
C ALA A 102 -12.21 9.55 15.44
N ASN A 103 -13.43 9.31 14.98
CA ASN A 103 -14.23 8.18 15.43
C ASN A 103 -14.08 7.03 14.44
N LEU A 104 -13.79 5.84 14.99
CA LEU A 104 -13.81 4.61 14.23
C LEU A 104 -15.28 4.22 13.98
N GLY A 105 -15.60 4.04 12.70
CA GLY A 105 -16.89 3.49 12.34
C GLY A 105 -17.06 2.05 12.86
N GLY A 106 -18.28 1.67 12.99
CA GLY A 106 -18.71 0.33 13.38
C GLY A 106 -19.93 -0.07 12.56
N TYR A 107 -20.69 -1.01 13.07
CA TYR A 107 -21.88 -1.52 12.37
C TYR A 107 -22.94 -0.43 12.14
N THR A 108 -23.10 0.49 13.10
CA THR A 108 -24.15 1.54 13.09
C THR A 108 -23.59 2.95 12.84
N SER A 109 -22.29 3.11 12.79
CA SER A 109 -21.67 4.44 12.66
C SER A 109 -20.59 4.48 11.58
N LYS A 110 -20.51 5.60 10.86
CA LYS A 110 -19.48 5.82 9.84
C LYS A 110 -18.19 6.32 10.47
N THR A 111 -17.05 5.90 9.91
CA THR A 111 -15.74 6.49 10.20
C THR A 111 -15.73 7.97 9.79
N LYS A 112 -15.40 8.86 10.73
CA LYS A 112 -15.36 10.31 10.49
C LYS A 112 -14.36 11.02 11.39
N CYS A 113 -13.88 12.19 10.94
CA CYS A 113 -13.26 13.17 11.81
C CYS A 113 -14.32 13.76 12.72
N ILE A 114 -13.97 13.95 13.98
CA ILE A 114 -14.79 14.64 14.99
C ILE A 114 -14.34 16.10 15.08
N GLU A 115 -13.03 16.30 15.09
CA GLU A 115 -12.39 17.60 15.30
C GLU A 115 -11.09 17.64 14.48
N ASP A 116 -10.92 18.67 13.66
CA ASP A 116 -9.69 18.87 12.90
C ASP A 116 -8.61 19.43 13.83
N ILE A 117 -7.39 18.89 13.72
CA ILE A 117 -6.24 19.36 14.50
C ILE A 117 -5.41 20.28 13.62
N PRO A 118 -5.33 21.57 13.98
CA PRO A 118 -4.51 22.52 13.25
C PRO A 118 -3.07 22.03 13.14
N SER A 119 -2.56 21.91 11.92
CA SER A 119 -1.25 21.32 11.64
C SER A 119 -0.67 21.89 10.36
N ASP A 120 0.62 22.12 10.36
CA ASP A 120 1.37 22.34 9.13
C ASP A 120 1.63 20.99 8.46
N ILE A 121 1.23 20.90 7.20
CA ILE A 121 1.35 19.66 6.40
C ILE A 121 2.30 19.93 5.25
N VAL A 122 3.41 19.18 5.24
CA VAL A 122 4.45 19.27 4.23
C VAL A 122 4.50 17.97 3.43
N LEU A 123 4.48 18.08 2.12
CA LEU A 123 4.61 16.94 1.20
C LEU A 123 5.93 17.06 0.44
N ASP A 124 6.83 16.14 0.69
CA ASP A 124 8.07 15.97 -0.06
C ASP A 124 7.89 14.88 -1.12
N ASP A 125 7.52 15.30 -2.32
CA ASP A 125 7.30 14.37 -3.45
C ASP A 125 8.59 13.70 -3.91
N LYS A 126 9.74 14.35 -3.75
CA LYS A 126 11.06 13.84 -4.15
C LYS A 126 11.45 12.64 -3.27
N ASN A 127 11.29 12.79 -1.96
CA ASN A 127 11.63 11.75 -1.00
C ASN A 127 10.45 10.83 -0.63
N LYS A 128 9.27 11.07 -1.25
CA LYS A 128 8.04 10.32 -0.95
C LYS A 128 7.71 10.31 0.54
N LYS A 129 7.67 11.50 1.11
CA LYS A 129 7.44 11.72 2.54
C LYS A 129 6.33 12.72 2.76
N LEU A 130 5.45 12.42 3.70
CA LEU A 130 4.44 13.31 4.23
C LEU A 130 4.78 13.64 5.69
N GLU A 131 4.91 14.90 6.00
CA GLU A 131 5.21 15.39 7.35
C GLU A 131 4.04 16.21 7.87
N ILE A 132 3.71 15.99 9.11
CA ILE A 132 2.60 16.66 9.80
C ILE A 132 3.15 17.22 11.12
N TYR A 133 3.01 18.52 11.29
CA TYR A 133 3.44 19.27 12.45
C TYR A 133 2.21 19.88 13.13
N PRO A 134 1.60 19.19 14.11
CA PRO A 134 0.51 19.76 14.89
C PRO A 134 0.97 21.04 15.61
N ILE A 135 0.14 22.08 15.63
CA ILE A 135 0.45 23.34 16.34
C ILE A 135 0.66 23.07 17.82
N SER A 136 -0.13 22.18 18.40
CA SER A 136 0.05 21.68 19.76
C SER A 136 0.41 20.20 19.74
N PRO A 137 1.30 19.72 20.60
CA PRO A 137 1.66 18.30 20.67
C PRO A 137 0.43 17.40 20.82
N VAL A 138 0.35 16.33 20.03
CA VAL A 138 -0.71 15.34 20.16
C VAL A 138 -0.55 14.62 21.49
N PRO A 139 -1.52 14.68 22.41
CA PRO A 139 -1.34 14.09 23.73
C PRO A 139 -1.38 12.56 23.71
N SER A 140 -0.70 11.95 24.69
CA SER A 140 -0.79 10.52 24.98
C SER A 140 -2.04 10.23 25.81
N ASN A 141 -3.20 10.33 25.20
CA ASN A 141 -4.51 10.14 25.82
C ASN A 141 -5.27 8.94 25.21
N LYS A 142 -6.51 8.70 25.64
CA LYS A 142 -7.37 7.63 25.14
C LYS A 142 -8.02 7.92 23.78
N GLU A 143 -7.76 9.10 23.20
CA GLU A 143 -8.35 9.51 21.94
C GLU A 143 -7.70 8.81 20.74
N THR A 144 -8.46 8.64 19.68
CA THR A 144 -7.95 8.16 18.40
C THR A 144 -7.76 9.32 17.45
N TYR A 145 -6.58 9.39 16.84
CA TYR A 145 -6.27 10.38 15.81
C TYR A 145 -6.15 9.71 14.45
N ALA A 146 -6.35 10.46 13.39
CA ALA A 146 -6.21 9.96 12.04
C ALA A 146 -5.61 11.01 11.10
N VAL A 147 -4.74 10.55 10.22
CA VAL A 147 -4.37 11.26 8.99
C VAL A 147 -5.32 10.79 7.90
N VAL A 148 -6.02 11.74 7.30
CA VAL A 148 -7.03 11.47 6.28
C VAL A 148 -6.53 11.94 4.93
N LEU A 149 -6.45 11.02 3.97
CA LEU A 149 -6.05 11.29 2.59
C LEU A 149 -7.29 11.25 1.69
N LYS A 150 -7.59 12.35 0.99
CA LYS A 150 -8.60 12.40 -0.08
C LYS A 150 -7.88 12.35 -1.42
N ILE A 151 -7.87 11.20 -2.06
CA ILE A 151 -7.06 10.92 -3.25
C ILE A 151 -7.85 10.12 -4.29
N ASN A 152 -7.30 10.01 -5.50
CA ASN A 152 -7.68 8.93 -6.39
C ASN A 152 -6.76 7.75 -6.12
N ASN A 153 -7.30 6.55 -6.05
CA ASN A 153 -6.49 5.34 -5.94
C ASN A 153 -5.52 5.22 -7.12
N PRO A 154 -4.34 4.60 -6.92
CA PRO A 154 -3.42 4.32 -8.01
C PRO A 154 -4.08 3.55 -9.16
N ARG A 155 -3.52 3.71 -10.38
CA ARG A 155 -3.94 2.93 -11.54
C ARG A 155 -3.56 1.46 -11.46
N ARG A 156 -2.48 1.16 -10.73
CA ARG A 156 -2.02 -0.23 -10.53
C ARG A 156 -2.67 -0.80 -9.29
N SER A 157 -3.22 -2.00 -9.41
CA SER A 157 -3.67 -2.79 -8.28
C SER A 157 -2.49 -3.30 -7.47
N GLY A 158 -2.73 -3.64 -6.20
CA GLY A 158 -1.72 -4.20 -5.31
C GLY A 158 -1.81 -3.70 -3.88
N LEU A 159 -0.86 -4.15 -3.08
CA LEU A 159 -0.69 -3.74 -1.69
C LEU A 159 0.31 -2.59 -1.59
N TYR A 160 -0.07 -1.55 -0.86
CA TYR A 160 0.75 -0.36 -0.66
C TYR A 160 0.98 -0.15 0.84
N GLN A 161 2.25 -0.25 1.25
CA GLN A 161 2.62 -0.15 2.64
C GLN A 161 3.21 1.22 2.96
N PHE A 162 2.57 1.93 3.88
CA PHE A 162 2.99 3.23 4.41
C PHE A 162 3.61 3.02 5.78
N HIS A 163 4.79 3.59 6.01
CA HIS A 163 5.47 3.51 7.30
C HIS A 163 5.32 4.83 8.06
N SER A 164 4.97 4.75 9.32
CA SER A 164 4.81 5.93 10.19
C SER A 164 5.88 6.01 11.24
N PHE A 165 6.40 7.20 11.42
CA PHE A 165 7.33 7.57 12.47
C PHE A 165 6.78 8.78 13.22
N GLY A 166 6.97 8.82 14.52
CA GLY A 166 6.56 9.95 15.35
C GLY A 166 7.71 10.49 16.17
N LYS A 167 7.83 11.82 16.23
CA LYS A 167 8.76 12.48 17.13
C LYS A 167 8.07 12.65 18.48
N SER A 168 8.65 12.07 19.53
CA SER A 168 8.06 12.14 20.87
C SER A 168 8.18 13.52 21.51
N SER A 169 7.24 13.86 22.40
CA SER A 169 7.24 15.11 23.18
C SER A 169 8.01 15.00 24.51
N GLY A 170 8.84 13.97 24.70
CA GLY A 170 9.66 13.79 25.90
C GLY A 170 10.88 14.72 25.95
N PRO A 171 11.66 14.67 27.02
CA PRO A 171 12.87 15.51 27.22
C PRO A 171 13.87 15.39 26.07
N ILE A 172 13.98 14.21 25.47
CA ILE A 172 14.78 13.96 24.28
C ILE A 172 13.83 13.59 23.12
N PRO A 173 13.58 14.53 22.18
CA PRO A 173 12.66 14.29 21.09
C PRO A 173 13.25 13.34 20.04
N VAL A 174 13.05 12.05 20.21
CA VAL A 174 13.50 11.00 19.27
C VAL A 174 12.39 10.61 18.32
N SER A 175 12.74 10.42 17.07
CA SER A 175 11.82 9.87 16.05
C SER A 175 11.78 8.35 16.15
N ASN A 176 10.63 7.80 16.51
CA ASN A 176 10.42 6.37 16.67
C ASN A 176 9.44 5.83 15.63
N TYR A 177 9.63 4.59 15.23
CA TYR A 177 8.68 3.88 14.39
C TYR A 177 7.38 3.61 15.17
N LEU A 178 6.26 4.09 14.64
CA LEU A 178 4.93 3.90 15.23
C LEU A 178 4.24 2.66 14.69
N GLY A 179 4.53 2.29 13.45
CA GLY A 179 3.94 1.16 12.76
C GLY A 179 3.67 1.45 11.28
N SER A 180 2.97 0.53 10.63
CA SER A 180 2.67 0.63 9.20
C SER A 180 1.22 0.33 8.88
N TRP A 181 0.71 0.98 7.83
CA TRP A 181 -0.57 0.67 7.21
C TRP A 181 -0.33 0.01 5.86
N THR A 182 -1.09 -1.04 5.58
CA THR A 182 -1.08 -1.69 4.28
C THR A 182 -2.46 -1.58 3.67
N ILE A 183 -2.61 -0.74 2.66
CA ILE A 183 -3.86 -0.58 1.92
C ILE A 183 -3.86 -1.49 0.70
N ASN A 184 -5.05 -1.95 0.31
CA ASN A 184 -5.24 -2.74 -0.90
C ASN A 184 -5.92 -1.90 -1.97
N VAL A 185 -5.46 -2.03 -3.21
CA VAL A 185 -6.13 -1.50 -4.41
C VAL A 185 -6.43 -2.69 -5.31
N ASN A 186 -7.72 -2.93 -5.51
CA ASN A 186 -8.20 -4.07 -6.31
C ASN A 186 -7.99 -3.83 -7.82
N PRO A 187 -7.99 -4.92 -8.61
CA PRO A 187 -7.92 -4.86 -10.07
C PRO A 187 -9.00 -4.02 -10.71
#